data_753e7e532e08525636dc0f53b67c19d3
#
_entry.id   753e7e532e08525636dc0f53b67c19d3
#
_cell.length_a   1.000
_cell.length_b   1.000
_cell.length_c   1.000
_cell.angle_alpha   90.00
_cell.angle_beta   90.00
_cell.angle_gamma   90.00
#
_symmetry.space_group_name_H-M   'P 1'
#
loop_
_entity.id
_entity.type
_entity.pdbx_description
1 polymer ?
#
loop_
_entity_poly.entity_id
_entity_poly.type
_entity_poly.pdbx_seq_one_letter_code
_entity_poly.pdbx_strand_id
1 'polypeptide(L)'
;MNITIYYLSKKIILQQKNQSTENQSFKNLDALKKSEILDEFVKFADEPSETLLTFETENLENGLEKFRKAFKYIYAAGGLIEKGDTFLFIFRLKRWDLPKGKLDMGEGPEEAAIRECEEECGITQLTITKTLEPTYHIYPHKGAYALKKTYWYSMTTKHEGTLVPQLEESIERVEWFNKAQIKEQVISNSYPAILQVIKDLV
;
A
#
# COMPACT_ATOMS: atom_id res chain seq x y z
N MET A 1 -3.21 -17.90 6.35
CA MET A 1 -2.68 -16.83 5.46
C MET A 1 -3.77 -15.79 5.29
N ASN A 2 -3.46 -14.50 5.24
CA ASN A 2 -4.47 -13.45 5.04
C ASN A 2 -3.91 -12.32 4.16
N ILE A 3 -4.81 -11.50 3.59
CA ILE A 3 -4.49 -10.26 2.88
C ILE A 3 -5.14 -9.11 3.63
N THR A 4 -4.35 -8.09 3.97
CA THR A 4 -4.83 -6.87 4.61
C THR A 4 -5.03 -5.78 3.57
N ILE A 5 -6.22 -5.16 3.58
CA ILE A 5 -6.59 -4.03 2.74
C ILE A 5 -6.90 -2.86 3.67
N TYR A 6 -6.31 -1.71 3.41
CA TYR A 6 -6.47 -0.52 4.24
C TYR A 6 -7.52 0.43 3.65
N TYR A 7 -8.31 1.05 4.52
CA TYR A 7 -9.19 2.18 4.21
C TYR A 7 -9.10 3.20 5.33
N LEU A 8 -8.46 4.34 5.10
CA LEU A 8 -8.09 5.29 6.15
C LEU A 8 -7.31 4.60 7.28
N SER A 9 -7.83 4.64 8.52
CA SER A 9 -7.27 3.91 9.68
C SER A 9 -7.86 2.52 9.88
N LYS A 10 -8.83 2.12 9.04
CA LYS A 10 -9.57 0.86 9.14
C LYS A 10 -8.86 -0.26 8.36
N LYS A 11 -9.16 -1.52 8.72
CA LYS A 11 -8.61 -2.71 8.07
C LYS A 11 -9.73 -3.59 7.54
N ILE A 12 -9.53 -4.13 6.35
CA ILE A 12 -10.33 -5.21 5.79
C ILE A 12 -9.40 -6.40 5.65
N ILE A 13 -9.81 -7.54 6.19
CA ILE A 13 -9.03 -8.78 6.13
C ILE A 13 -9.75 -9.75 5.19
N LEU A 14 -9.03 -10.23 4.19
CA LEU A 14 -9.43 -11.43 3.46
C LEU A 14 -8.62 -12.59 4.05
N GLN A 15 -9.27 -13.58 4.59
CA GLN A 15 -8.62 -14.76 5.16
C GLN A 15 -9.14 -16.04 4.55
N GLN A 16 -8.27 -17.04 4.50
CA GLN A 16 -8.67 -18.38 4.10
C GLN A 16 -9.48 -19.03 5.21
N LYS A 17 -10.61 -19.65 4.86
CA LYS A 17 -11.49 -20.34 5.79
C LYS A 17 -10.73 -21.48 6.48
N ASN A 18 -10.65 -21.38 7.80
CA ASN A 18 -10.11 -22.44 8.64
C ASN A 18 -11.26 -23.18 9.33
N GLN A 19 -11.19 -24.53 9.40
CA GLN A 19 -12.23 -25.38 9.99
C GLN A 19 -12.42 -25.21 11.51
N SER A 20 -11.66 -24.31 12.16
CA SER A 20 -11.54 -24.27 13.64
C SER A 20 -11.87 -22.95 14.33
N THR A 21 -12.50 -21.96 13.68
CA THR A 21 -12.91 -20.72 14.37
C THR A 21 -14.42 -20.65 14.54
N GLU A 22 -14.94 -21.34 15.55
CA GLU A 22 -16.26 -21.09 16.15
C GLU A 22 -16.17 -19.78 16.96
N ASN A 23 -16.97 -18.77 16.64
CA ASN A 23 -17.27 -17.53 17.40
C ASN A 23 -16.82 -16.18 16.82
N GLN A 24 -16.42 -16.05 15.57
CA GLN A 24 -16.31 -14.74 14.95
C GLN A 24 -17.28 -14.60 13.77
N SER A 25 -17.98 -13.45 13.69
CA SER A 25 -18.90 -13.16 12.58
C SER A 25 -18.10 -12.80 11.34
N PHE A 26 -17.77 -13.78 10.51
CA PHE A 26 -17.14 -13.59 9.22
C PHE A 26 -18.18 -13.53 8.10
N LYS A 27 -17.89 -12.75 7.06
CA LYS A 27 -18.71 -12.72 5.85
C LYS A 27 -18.13 -13.69 4.82
N ASN A 28 -18.92 -14.65 4.36
CA ASN A 28 -18.50 -15.61 3.35
C ASN A 28 -18.38 -14.90 1.98
N LEU A 29 -17.16 -14.53 1.59
CA LEU A 29 -16.87 -13.80 0.35
C LEU A 29 -17.31 -14.58 -0.88
N ASP A 30 -17.19 -15.92 -0.87
CA ASP A 30 -17.49 -16.75 -2.01
C ASP A 30 -18.99 -16.78 -2.34
N ALA A 31 -19.85 -16.53 -1.37
CA ALA A 31 -21.29 -16.46 -1.53
C ALA A 31 -21.79 -15.08 -2.03
N LEU A 32 -21.02 -14.00 -1.81
CA LEU A 32 -21.46 -12.64 -2.13
C LEU A 32 -21.33 -12.32 -3.63
N LYS A 33 -22.28 -11.52 -4.14
CA LYS A 33 -22.16 -10.87 -5.46
C LYS A 33 -21.29 -9.62 -5.36
N LYS A 34 -20.86 -9.10 -6.51
CA LYS A 34 -20.06 -7.87 -6.61
C LYS A 34 -20.71 -6.68 -5.89
N SER A 35 -22.02 -6.45 -6.09
CA SER A 35 -22.76 -5.38 -5.45
C SER A 35 -22.79 -5.55 -3.93
N GLU A 36 -23.00 -6.76 -3.44
CA GLU A 36 -23.06 -7.05 -2.01
C GLU A 36 -21.70 -6.84 -1.32
N ILE A 37 -20.60 -7.15 -1.99
CA ILE A 37 -19.24 -6.84 -1.49
C ILE A 37 -19.06 -5.32 -1.33
N LEU A 38 -19.50 -4.54 -2.33
CA LEU A 38 -19.43 -3.10 -2.27
C LEU A 38 -20.34 -2.52 -1.17
N ASP A 39 -21.57 -3.04 -1.04
CA ASP A 39 -22.53 -2.62 -0.01
C ASP A 39 -21.99 -2.88 1.41
N GLU A 40 -21.36 -4.04 1.63
CA GLU A 40 -20.73 -4.37 2.92
C GLU A 40 -19.53 -3.45 3.20
N PHE A 41 -18.74 -3.14 2.17
CA PHE A 41 -17.67 -2.16 2.32
C PHE A 41 -18.20 -0.76 2.65
N VAL A 42 -19.25 -0.28 1.96
CA VAL A 42 -19.82 1.07 2.20
C VAL A 42 -20.37 1.16 3.62
N LYS A 43 -21.15 0.17 4.09
CA LYS A 43 -21.62 0.11 5.48
C LYS A 43 -20.46 0.21 6.48
N PHE A 44 -19.40 -0.57 6.26
CA PHE A 44 -18.20 -0.52 7.09
C PHE A 44 -17.48 0.83 7.02
N ALA A 45 -17.39 1.43 5.84
CA ALA A 45 -16.74 2.73 5.65
C ALA A 45 -17.47 3.85 6.41
N ASP A 46 -18.81 3.81 6.40
CA ASP A 46 -19.68 4.83 6.99
C ASP A 46 -19.88 4.64 8.52
N GLU A 47 -19.54 3.47 9.09
CA GLU A 47 -19.70 3.19 10.53
C GLU A 47 -18.41 3.57 11.31
N PRO A 48 -18.36 4.70 12.03
CA PRO A 48 -17.12 5.19 12.67
C PRO A 48 -16.55 4.26 13.74
N SER A 49 -17.40 3.49 14.40
CA SER A 49 -17.01 2.56 15.49
C SER A 49 -16.36 1.28 14.97
N GLU A 50 -16.62 0.89 13.71
CA GLU A 50 -16.04 -0.29 13.12
C GLU A 50 -14.64 0.00 12.57
N THR A 51 -13.64 -0.74 13.05
CA THR A 51 -12.24 -0.62 12.60
C THR A 51 -11.74 -1.83 11.81
N LEU A 52 -12.51 -2.93 11.82
CA LEU A 52 -12.14 -4.19 11.18
C LEU A 52 -13.36 -4.82 10.50
N LEU A 53 -13.22 -5.16 9.22
CA LEU A 53 -14.16 -5.98 8.45
C LEU A 53 -13.43 -7.23 7.96
N THR A 54 -13.98 -8.42 8.21
CA THR A 54 -13.34 -9.68 7.80
C THR A 54 -14.22 -10.46 6.84
N PHE A 55 -13.63 -10.88 5.73
CA PHE A 55 -14.19 -11.81 4.77
C PHE A 55 -13.42 -13.13 4.79
N GLU A 56 -14.16 -14.24 4.74
CA GLU A 56 -13.59 -15.56 4.55
C GLU A 56 -13.82 -16.08 3.14
N THR A 57 -12.85 -16.81 2.63
CA THR A 57 -12.89 -17.45 1.31
C THR A 57 -12.20 -18.80 1.35
N GLU A 58 -12.63 -19.74 0.54
CA GLU A 58 -12.00 -21.05 0.41
C GLU A 58 -10.60 -20.98 -0.20
N ASN A 59 -10.41 -20.03 -1.14
CA ASN A 59 -9.12 -19.78 -1.79
C ASN A 59 -8.83 -18.28 -1.78
N LEU A 60 -7.71 -17.88 -1.18
CA LEU A 60 -7.37 -16.49 -0.93
C LEU A 60 -7.10 -15.70 -2.22
N GLU A 61 -6.49 -16.33 -3.22
CA GLU A 61 -6.22 -15.69 -4.52
C GLU A 61 -7.52 -15.43 -5.28
N ASN A 62 -8.39 -16.42 -5.37
CA ASN A 62 -9.71 -16.30 -5.98
C ASN A 62 -10.59 -15.30 -5.22
N GLY A 63 -10.50 -15.29 -3.89
CA GLY A 63 -11.20 -14.32 -3.03
C GLY A 63 -10.74 -12.90 -3.30
N LEU A 64 -9.44 -12.65 -3.41
CA LEU A 64 -8.90 -11.33 -3.78
C LEU A 64 -9.38 -10.91 -5.19
N GLU A 65 -9.33 -11.82 -6.17
CA GLU A 65 -9.83 -11.56 -7.52
C GLU A 65 -11.33 -11.23 -7.55
N LYS A 66 -12.11 -11.88 -6.72
CA LYS A 66 -13.53 -11.60 -6.57
C LYS A 66 -13.76 -10.25 -5.88
N PHE A 67 -13.05 -9.99 -4.78
CA PHE A 67 -13.15 -8.75 -4.02
C PHE A 67 -12.78 -7.53 -4.87
N ARG A 68 -11.66 -7.58 -5.60
CA ARG A 68 -11.19 -6.45 -6.41
C ARG A 68 -12.18 -6.04 -7.50
N LYS A 69 -12.99 -6.98 -8.04
CA LYS A 69 -14.01 -6.68 -9.06
C LYS A 69 -15.13 -5.75 -8.55
N ALA A 70 -15.27 -5.59 -7.24
CA ALA A 70 -16.23 -4.64 -6.65
C ALA A 70 -15.79 -3.18 -6.77
N PHE A 71 -14.50 -2.93 -7.06
CA PHE A 71 -13.88 -1.61 -7.07
C PHE A 71 -13.27 -1.28 -8.45
N LYS A 72 -13.01 0.01 -8.71
CA LYS A 72 -12.07 0.37 -9.75
C LYS A 72 -10.69 -0.08 -9.33
N TYR A 73 -10.05 -0.96 -10.11
CA TYR A 73 -8.74 -1.49 -9.74
C TYR A 73 -7.62 -0.63 -10.34
N ILE A 74 -6.64 -0.28 -9.53
CA ILE A 74 -5.50 0.55 -9.92
C ILE A 74 -4.23 -0.16 -9.50
N TYR A 75 -3.28 -0.26 -10.42
CA TYR A 75 -1.93 -0.73 -10.14
C TYR A 75 -1.00 0.45 -9.91
N ALA A 76 -0.13 0.30 -8.91
CA ALA A 76 0.95 1.22 -8.59
C ALA A 76 2.21 0.43 -8.26
N ALA A 77 3.36 1.07 -8.34
CA ALA A 77 4.63 0.49 -7.90
C ALA A 77 5.49 1.56 -7.23
N GLY A 78 6.38 1.14 -6.35
CA GLY A 78 7.29 2.03 -5.65
C GLY A 78 8.42 1.30 -4.94
N GLY A 79 9.26 2.08 -4.24
CA GLY A 79 10.49 1.56 -3.67
C GLY A 79 10.72 1.92 -2.21
N LEU A 80 11.30 0.97 -1.47
CA LEU A 80 12.03 1.20 -0.24
C LEU A 80 13.50 1.31 -0.61
N ILE A 81 14.02 2.54 -0.69
CA ILE A 81 15.35 2.84 -1.21
C ILE A 81 16.32 2.99 -0.05
N GLU A 82 17.42 2.23 -0.11
CA GLU A 82 18.50 2.22 0.88
C GLU A 82 19.76 2.84 0.29
N LYS A 83 20.44 3.67 1.09
CA LYS A 83 21.79 4.18 0.81
C LYS A 83 22.62 4.13 2.09
N GLY A 84 23.58 3.23 2.16
CA GLY A 84 24.31 2.94 3.41
C GLY A 84 23.36 2.47 4.50
N ASP A 85 23.34 3.15 5.65
CA ASP A 85 22.46 2.83 6.78
C ASP A 85 21.16 3.67 6.81
N THR A 86 20.83 4.33 5.70
CA THR A 86 19.68 5.24 5.61
C THR A 86 18.68 4.80 4.55
N PHE A 87 17.42 5.19 4.74
CA PHE A 87 16.28 4.88 3.87
C PHE A 87 15.59 6.16 3.45
N LEU A 88 15.16 6.22 2.19
CA LEU A 88 14.50 7.39 1.61
C LEU A 88 13.01 7.40 1.90
N PHE A 89 12.51 8.55 2.35
CA PHE A 89 11.09 8.82 2.53
C PHE A 89 10.70 10.12 1.88
N ILE A 90 9.45 10.20 1.44
CA ILE A 90 8.81 11.42 0.97
C ILE A 90 7.83 11.93 2.03
N PHE A 91 7.71 13.25 2.17
CA PHE A 91 6.70 13.88 3.00
C PHE A 91 5.65 14.52 2.11
N ARG A 92 4.42 13.95 2.13
CA ARG A 92 3.28 14.42 1.35
C ARG A 92 2.00 14.38 2.16
N LEU A 93 1.12 15.34 1.93
CA LEU A 93 -0.16 15.42 2.64
C LEU A 93 0.01 15.33 4.18
N LYS A 94 1.09 15.95 4.70
CA LYS A 94 1.47 16.00 6.11
C LYS A 94 1.83 14.64 6.73
N ARG A 95 2.21 13.65 5.93
CA ARG A 95 2.63 12.32 6.38
C ARG A 95 3.86 11.83 5.65
N TRP A 96 4.64 11.01 6.33
CA TRP A 96 5.72 10.26 5.71
C TRP A 96 5.17 9.09 4.91
N ASP A 97 5.71 8.92 3.71
CA ASP A 97 5.32 7.90 2.74
C ASP A 97 6.58 7.39 2.03
N LEU A 98 6.44 6.33 1.23
CA LEU A 98 7.48 5.87 0.30
C LEU A 98 7.14 6.33 -1.12
N PRO A 99 8.14 6.62 -1.96
CA PRO A 99 7.93 7.03 -3.35
C PRO A 99 7.25 5.91 -4.15
N LYS A 100 6.21 6.27 -4.91
CA LYS A 100 5.37 5.35 -5.67
C LYS A 100 4.36 6.08 -6.54
N GLY A 101 4.08 5.54 -7.69
CA GLY A 101 3.00 6.04 -8.51
C GLY A 101 2.31 4.97 -9.35
N LYS A 102 1.46 5.36 -10.28
CA LYS A 102 0.66 4.44 -11.09
C LYS A 102 1.50 3.86 -12.22
N LEU A 103 1.22 2.60 -12.58
CA LEU A 103 1.77 2.03 -13.79
C LEU A 103 1.17 2.73 -15.02
N ASP A 104 2.01 3.06 -15.97
CA ASP A 104 1.61 3.51 -17.30
C ASP A 104 1.14 2.33 -18.17
N MET A 105 0.49 2.65 -19.29
CA MET A 105 -0.02 1.62 -20.20
C MET A 105 1.13 0.82 -20.82
N GLY A 106 1.17 -0.48 -20.53
CA GLY A 106 2.18 -1.39 -21.04
C GLY A 106 3.47 -1.43 -20.22
N GLU A 107 3.55 -0.67 -19.13
CA GLU A 107 4.70 -0.64 -18.22
C GLU A 107 4.69 -1.81 -17.24
N GLY A 108 5.84 -2.42 -17.00
CA GLY A 108 6.02 -3.41 -15.97
C GLY A 108 6.11 -2.81 -14.57
N PRO A 109 5.75 -3.55 -13.49
CA PRO A 109 5.81 -3.00 -12.13
C PRO A 109 7.22 -2.58 -11.68
N GLU A 110 8.27 -3.26 -12.12
CA GLU A 110 9.66 -2.92 -11.79
C GLU A 110 10.09 -1.61 -12.47
N GLU A 111 9.73 -1.45 -13.74
CA GLU A 111 10.01 -0.23 -14.51
C GLU A 111 9.27 0.97 -13.89
N ALA A 112 7.97 0.82 -13.59
CA ALA A 112 7.18 1.84 -12.91
C ALA A 112 7.78 2.23 -11.55
N ALA A 113 8.23 1.26 -10.76
CA ALA A 113 8.81 1.53 -9.44
C ALA A 113 10.09 2.37 -9.54
N ILE A 114 10.97 2.08 -10.50
CA ILE A 114 12.19 2.87 -10.73
C ILE A 114 11.82 4.28 -11.19
N ARG A 115 11.00 4.40 -12.26
CA ARG A 115 10.58 5.69 -12.82
C ARG A 115 9.93 6.58 -11.77
N GLU A 116 8.96 6.07 -11.03
CA GLU A 116 8.25 6.85 -10.00
C GLU A 116 9.19 7.32 -8.87
N CYS A 117 10.12 6.45 -8.44
CA CYS A 117 11.12 6.85 -7.45
C CYS A 117 12.05 7.94 -7.97
N GLU A 118 12.46 7.86 -9.24
CA GLU A 118 13.29 8.88 -9.89
C GLU A 118 12.54 10.21 -10.05
N GLU A 119 11.29 10.17 -10.51
CA GLU A 119 10.43 11.36 -10.70
C GLU A 119 10.07 12.04 -9.38
N GLU A 120 9.59 11.29 -8.39
CA GLU A 120 9.13 11.82 -7.12
C GLU A 120 10.25 12.37 -6.23
N CYS A 121 11.48 11.85 -6.36
CA CYS A 121 12.59 12.17 -5.46
C CYS A 121 13.78 12.87 -6.13
N GLY A 122 13.83 12.97 -7.46
CA GLY A 122 15.00 13.44 -8.18
C GLY A 122 16.24 12.56 -8.00
N ILE A 123 16.02 11.26 -7.71
CA ILE A 123 17.07 10.28 -7.47
C ILE A 123 17.39 9.51 -8.75
N THR A 124 18.57 8.93 -8.86
CA THR A 124 19.00 8.13 -10.02
C THR A 124 19.82 6.92 -9.59
N GLN A 125 20.23 6.08 -10.54
CA GLN A 125 21.09 4.91 -10.31
C GLN A 125 20.44 3.89 -9.34
N LEU A 126 19.14 3.72 -9.45
CA LEU A 126 18.40 2.74 -8.67
C LEU A 126 18.64 1.32 -9.18
N THR A 127 18.81 0.40 -8.24
CA THR A 127 18.91 -1.03 -8.51
C THR A 127 17.97 -1.79 -7.60
N ILE A 128 17.02 -2.52 -8.17
CA ILE A 128 16.13 -3.42 -7.43
C ILE A 128 16.95 -4.57 -6.86
N THR A 129 16.79 -4.82 -5.57
CA THR A 129 17.49 -5.90 -4.85
C THR A 129 16.54 -7.03 -4.41
N LYS A 130 15.26 -6.69 -4.16
CA LYS A 130 14.27 -7.65 -3.68
C LYS A 130 12.85 -7.18 -3.95
N THR A 131 11.96 -8.10 -4.32
CA THR A 131 10.50 -7.88 -4.31
C THR A 131 9.98 -7.98 -2.88
N LEU A 132 9.16 -7.02 -2.47
CA LEU A 132 8.50 -6.98 -1.17
C LEU A 132 7.01 -7.35 -1.30
N GLU A 133 6.36 -7.63 -0.16
CA GLU A 133 4.93 -7.90 -0.14
C GLU A 133 4.12 -6.69 -0.64
N PRO A 134 3.16 -6.89 -1.54
CA PRO A 134 2.31 -5.80 -2.02
C PRO A 134 1.39 -5.30 -0.92
N THR A 135 0.99 -4.03 -1.03
CA THR A 135 -0.03 -3.44 -0.18
C THR A 135 -1.30 -3.13 -0.96
N TYR A 136 -2.44 -3.15 -0.25
CA TYR A 136 -3.75 -2.87 -0.81
C TYR A 136 -4.41 -1.73 -0.05
N HIS A 137 -4.95 -0.74 -0.78
CA HIS A 137 -5.57 0.44 -0.19
C HIS A 137 -6.82 0.84 -0.97
N ILE A 138 -7.95 1.01 -0.28
CA ILE A 138 -9.17 1.57 -0.86
C ILE A 138 -9.21 3.06 -0.56
N TYR A 139 -9.63 3.86 -1.53
CA TYR A 139 -9.83 5.30 -1.39
C TYR A 139 -10.94 5.82 -2.30
N PRO A 140 -11.56 6.97 -1.97
CA PRO A 140 -12.54 7.62 -2.83
C PRO A 140 -11.91 8.04 -4.16
N HIS A 141 -12.58 7.74 -5.28
CA HIS A 141 -12.08 8.04 -6.62
C HIS A 141 -13.23 8.34 -7.59
N LYS A 142 -13.35 9.61 -8.06
CA LYS A 142 -14.35 10.04 -9.07
C LYS A 142 -15.78 9.61 -8.75
N GLY A 143 -16.24 9.84 -7.51
CA GLY A 143 -17.59 9.49 -7.07
C GLY A 143 -17.83 8.02 -6.76
N ALA A 144 -16.77 7.18 -6.78
CA ALA A 144 -16.79 5.77 -6.43
C ALA A 144 -15.60 5.44 -5.53
N TYR A 145 -15.32 4.15 -5.35
CA TYR A 145 -14.14 3.68 -4.63
C TYR A 145 -13.18 2.95 -5.56
N ALA A 146 -11.89 3.21 -5.40
CA ALA A 146 -10.83 2.47 -6.07
C ALA A 146 -10.05 1.61 -5.07
N LEU A 147 -9.74 0.38 -5.46
CA LEU A 147 -8.79 -0.50 -4.79
C LEU A 147 -7.45 -0.41 -5.52
N LYS A 148 -6.45 0.12 -4.86
CA LYS A 148 -5.08 0.22 -5.37
C LYS A 148 -4.24 -0.92 -4.81
N LYS A 149 -3.62 -1.71 -5.70
CA LYS A 149 -2.51 -2.61 -5.38
C LYS A 149 -1.21 -1.87 -5.66
N THR A 150 -0.33 -1.78 -4.68
CA THR A 150 1.02 -1.24 -4.87
C THR A 150 2.03 -2.37 -4.77
N TYR A 151 2.80 -2.56 -5.83
CA TYR A 151 3.99 -3.42 -5.85
C TYR A 151 5.15 -2.66 -5.21
N TRP A 152 5.87 -3.34 -4.32
CA TRP A 152 6.98 -2.75 -3.59
C TRP A 152 8.28 -3.48 -3.87
N TYR A 153 9.35 -2.71 -3.99
CA TYR A 153 10.69 -3.22 -4.22
C TYR A 153 11.68 -2.60 -3.22
N SER A 154 12.53 -3.44 -2.63
CA SER A 154 13.73 -2.94 -1.99
C SER A 154 14.72 -2.54 -3.06
N MET A 155 15.32 -1.36 -2.92
CA MET A 155 16.25 -0.81 -3.90
C MET A 155 17.48 -0.24 -3.20
N THR A 156 18.60 -0.21 -3.92
CA THR A 156 19.81 0.53 -3.54
C THR A 156 20.10 1.61 -4.55
N THR A 157 20.88 2.62 -4.16
CA THR A 157 21.33 3.69 -5.06
C THR A 157 22.77 4.11 -4.76
N LYS A 158 23.43 4.64 -5.81
CA LYS A 158 24.71 5.36 -5.73
C LYS A 158 24.56 6.85 -5.99
N HIS A 159 23.34 7.36 -5.98
CA HIS A 159 23.05 8.79 -6.21
C HIS A 159 23.74 9.68 -5.16
N GLU A 160 24.53 10.66 -5.63
CA GLU A 160 25.25 11.65 -4.81
C GLU A 160 24.67 13.08 -4.96
N GLY A 161 23.63 13.22 -5.81
CA GLY A 161 23.04 14.52 -6.12
C GLY A 161 22.09 15.03 -5.03
N THR A 162 21.56 16.23 -5.25
CA THR A 162 20.51 16.81 -4.42
C THR A 162 19.18 16.12 -4.69
N LEU A 163 18.43 15.78 -3.65
CA LEU A 163 17.08 15.28 -3.77
C LEU A 163 16.14 16.41 -4.20
N VAL A 164 15.23 16.12 -5.14
CA VAL A 164 14.28 17.10 -5.68
C VAL A 164 12.87 16.58 -5.54
N PRO A 165 12.07 17.11 -4.59
CA PRO A 165 10.67 16.73 -4.44
C PRO A 165 9.84 17.10 -5.66
N GLN A 166 8.98 16.21 -6.13
CA GLN A 166 8.01 16.48 -7.18
C GLN A 166 6.78 17.20 -6.59
N LEU A 167 6.77 18.54 -6.67
CA LEU A 167 5.74 19.38 -6.05
C LEU A 167 4.34 19.14 -6.62
N GLU A 168 4.22 18.77 -7.89
CA GLU A 168 2.96 18.46 -8.58
C GLU A 168 2.24 17.25 -7.94
N GLU A 169 2.98 16.32 -7.34
CA GLU A 169 2.45 15.19 -6.57
C GLU A 169 2.23 15.52 -5.08
N SER A 170 2.27 16.80 -4.72
CA SER A 170 2.15 17.28 -3.33
C SER A 170 3.24 16.76 -2.40
N ILE A 171 4.42 16.46 -2.93
CA ILE A 171 5.59 16.06 -2.16
C ILE A 171 6.33 17.33 -1.73
N GLU A 172 6.34 17.58 -0.43
CA GLU A 172 6.95 18.79 0.15
C GLU A 172 8.43 18.59 0.47
N ARG A 173 8.81 17.36 0.84
CA ARG A 173 10.18 17.00 1.25
C ARG A 173 10.52 15.57 0.85
N VAL A 174 11.81 15.35 0.57
CA VAL A 174 12.42 14.02 0.39
C VAL A 174 13.63 13.95 1.32
N GLU A 175 13.67 12.98 2.21
CA GLU A 175 14.70 12.91 3.26
C GLU A 175 15.19 11.48 3.49
N TRP A 176 16.46 11.38 3.87
CA TRP A 176 17.10 10.15 4.32
C TRP A 176 16.97 9.99 5.83
N PHE A 177 16.51 8.83 6.30
CA PHE A 177 16.39 8.49 7.71
C PHE A 177 17.15 7.21 8.04
N ASN A 178 17.93 7.23 9.12
CA ASN A 178 18.42 6.01 9.72
C ASN A 178 17.30 5.30 10.54
N LYS A 179 17.55 4.06 10.97
CA LYS A 179 16.55 3.27 11.72
C LYS A 179 16.05 3.96 13.01
N ALA A 180 16.91 4.67 13.74
CA ALA A 180 16.51 5.39 14.94
C ALA A 180 15.55 6.54 14.61
N GLN A 181 15.88 7.33 13.59
CA GLN A 181 15.01 8.41 13.10
C GLN A 181 13.68 7.91 12.55
N ILE A 182 13.67 6.75 11.85
CA ILE A 182 12.43 6.12 11.39
C ILE A 182 11.51 5.82 12.59
N LYS A 183 12.04 5.22 13.65
CA LYS A 183 11.29 4.96 14.89
C LYS A 183 10.71 6.22 15.51
N GLU A 184 11.50 7.27 15.58
CA GLU A 184 11.14 8.52 16.25
C GLU A 184 10.17 9.38 15.41
N GLN A 185 10.41 9.52 14.11
CA GLN A 185 9.77 10.54 13.28
C GLN A 185 8.78 9.98 12.25
N VAL A 186 9.03 8.75 11.72
CA VAL A 186 8.24 8.21 10.63
C VAL A 186 7.06 7.38 11.15
N ILE A 187 7.29 6.49 12.12
CA ILE A 187 6.26 5.53 12.57
C ILE A 187 5.00 6.23 13.04
N SER A 188 5.13 7.26 13.87
CA SER A 188 3.98 7.98 14.46
C SER A 188 3.20 8.81 13.45
N ASN A 189 3.77 9.11 12.29
CA ASN A 189 3.20 9.99 11.26
C ASN A 189 3.26 9.38 9.85
N SER A 190 2.96 8.10 9.72
CA SER A 190 2.92 7.40 8.44
C SER A 190 1.58 6.68 8.22
N TYR A 191 1.37 6.19 7.01
CA TYR A 191 0.19 5.40 6.67
C TYR A 191 0.35 3.94 7.12
N PRO A 192 -0.71 3.28 7.64
CA PRO A 192 -0.62 1.87 8.06
C PRO A 192 -0.07 0.92 6.99
N ALA A 193 -0.39 1.17 5.71
CA ALA A 193 0.14 0.38 4.60
C ALA A 193 1.66 0.54 4.43
N ILE A 194 2.22 1.73 4.71
CA ILE A 194 3.67 1.97 4.66
C ILE A 194 4.37 1.31 5.84
N LEU A 195 3.75 1.36 7.03
CA LEU A 195 4.28 0.65 8.20
C LEU A 195 4.40 -0.87 7.95
N GLN A 196 3.49 -1.45 7.16
CA GLN A 196 3.60 -2.84 6.72
C GLN A 196 4.84 -3.07 5.85
N VAL A 197 5.17 -2.15 4.94
CA VAL A 197 6.35 -2.27 4.05
C VAL A 197 7.66 -2.20 4.84
N ILE A 198 7.72 -1.29 5.81
CA ILE A 198 8.94 -1.05 6.59
C ILE A 198 9.03 -1.86 7.89
N LYS A 199 8.14 -2.82 8.13
CA LYS A 199 8.05 -3.60 9.39
C LYS A 199 9.36 -4.25 9.82
N ASP A 200 10.20 -4.65 8.85
CA ASP A 200 11.47 -5.31 9.11
C ASP A 200 12.64 -4.33 9.37
N LEU A 201 12.40 -3.01 9.27
CA LEU A 201 13.38 -1.97 9.57
C LEU A 201 13.38 -1.54 11.05
N VAL A 202 12.27 -1.80 11.76
CA VAL A 202 11.95 -1.17 13.05
C VAL A 202 11.69 -2.16 14.16
#